data_532fdf0c5d991c6c50b3ae4f94ad06da
#
_entry.id   532fdf0c5d991c6c50b3ae4f94ad06da
#
_cell.length_a   1.000
_cell.length_b   1.000
_cell.length_c   1.000
_cell.angle_alpha   90.00
_cell.angle_beta   90.00
_cell.angle_gamma   90.00
#
_symmetry.space_group_name_H-M   'P 1'
#
loop_
_entity.id
_entity.type
_entity.pdbx_description
1 polymer ?
#
loop_
_entity_poly.entity_id
_entity_poly.type
_entity_poly.pdbx_seq_one_letter_code
_entity_poly.pdbx_strand_id
1 'polypeptide(L)'
;MKSVALCCRFPEVLIAALPLLLALPLSLALPVWADTESGSCTLRLSGGWVVDGSGEPGFQGDVLLDGERIVAAIDRADPRGTAWGNGLHCAHTRDVRGLVVAPGFINMLSWATESILLDPRALSDVAQGVTLEVMGEGRSMGPFVNPQRANLRASAIDAGVAPQWRTLGDYFGMLRQAGIGVNVASYVGATTIREYVMGRKTRGPNESELAKMRSLVRQAMEEGAMGVGSSLIYTPANYATTDELAALAAEAAQHGGGYISHLRSESQHLLDAVEELIEISERSGARAEIYHLKAAGNANWSKLNQVIDAITTARSRGLEISANMYPYTAAASGLDAAMPPWVQLGGVDLWVERLKDPQVRQKVVAQMRDPHPDWENLLLDGADKARLLGVKTKALRRYVGMTLAEIAAARGVSPEDAAIDLVIADRSKTRIAYSVMSEANLRKKLQLEWVSIGSDASAPAAEGRFLYQSQHPRAYGSFARVLGRYVRDEAVLELEDAVYQITGLPAANLGLTDRGRIAPGYFADLAVFDAGKIIDTSTFAESHSYAKGVQHVYVNGKPVIADGKPTGALPGQIVRGPGWKGSVQTAISQR
;
A
#
# COMPACT_ATOMS: atom_id res chain seq x y z
N MET A 1 69.42 -40.57 18.98
CA MET A 1 69.52 -41.40 20.20
C MET A 1 68.10 -41.77 20.62
N LYS A 2 67.87 -43.11 20.53
CA LYS A 2 67.02 -43.99 21.35
C LYS A 2 65.62 -43.45 21.75
N SER A 3 64.58 -44.00 21.10
CA SER A 3 63.77 -45.18 21.53
C SER A 3 62.98 -44.93 22.80
N VAL A 4 61.65 -45.12 22.79
CA VAL A 4 61.01 -46.41 23.09
C VAL A 4 59.50 -46.30 22.69
N ALA A 5 59.03 -47.31 21.96
CA ALA A 5 57.64 -47.62 21.67
C ALA A 5 56.98 -48.27 22.88
N LEU A 6 55.69 -48.04 23.07
CA LEU A 6 54.86 -48.99 23.82
C LEU A 6 53.50 -49.15 23.11
N CYS A 7 53.27 -50.37 22.74
CA CYS A 7 52.11 -50.93 22.06
C CYS A 7 51.00 -51.21 23.10
N CYS A 8 49.77 -50.83 22.82
CA CYS A 8 48.58 -51.48 23.41
C CYS A 8 47.52 -51.63 22.35
N ARG A 9 47.31 -52.90 21.95
CA ARG A 9 46.14 -53.32 21.15
C ARG A 9 44.90 -53.40 22.03
N PHE A 10 43.78 -52.89 21.52
CA PHE A 10 42.45 -53.34 21.93
C PHE A 10 41.58 -53.60 20.69
N PRO A 11 40.65 -54.57 20.75
CA PRO A 11 40.08 -55.22 19.58
C PRO A 11 38.94 -54.43 18.93
N GLU A 12 38.80 -54.60 17.63
CA GLU A 12 37.72 -54.15 16.80
C GLU A 12 36.40 -54.82 17.21
N VAL A 13 35.41 -54.01 17.64
CA VAL A 13 33.99 -54.41 17.72
C VAL A 13 33.29 -53.81 16.53
N LEU A 14 32.98 -54.65 15.55
CA LEU A 14 32.14 -54.33 14.41
C LEU A 14 30.69 -54.11 14.90
N ILE A 15 30.22 -52.85 14.98
CA ILE A 15 28.80 -52.53 15.16
C ILE A 15 28.24 -52.18 13.79
N ALA A 16 27.47 -53.13 13.22
CA ALA A 16 26.67 -52.89 12.02
C ALA A 16 25.56 -51.87 12.32
N ALA A 17 25.71 -50.64 11.82
CA ALA A 17 24.66 -49.65 11.86
C ALA A 17 23.66 -49.91 10.73
N LEU A 18 22.47 -50.39 11.10
CA LEU A 18 21.30 -50.45 10.24
C LEU A 18 20.74 -48.99 10.07
N PRO A 19 20.52 -48.46 8.86
CA PRO A 19 19.86 -47.18 8.71
C PRO A 19 18.38 -47.37 9.00
N LEU A 20 17.92 -46.82 10.12
CA LEU A 20 16.50 -46.65 10.42
C LEU A 20 15.97 -45.54 9.50
N LEU A 21 15.32 -45.91 8.42
CA LEU A 21 14.48 -45.00 7.61
C LEU A 21 13.29 -44.60 8.49
N LEU A 22 13.37 -43.44 9.14
CA LEU A 22 12.20 -42.75 9.70
C LEU A 22 11.36 -42.24 8.51
N ALA A 23 10.36 -43.02 8.11
CA ALA A 23 9.24 -42.51 7.31
C ALA A 23 8.46 -41.56 8.20
N LEU A 24 8.66 -40.25 8.01
CA LEU A 24 7.69 -39.24 8.50
C LEU A 24 6.36 -39.50 7.77
N PRO A 25 5.25 -39.70 8.49
CA PRO A 25 3.96 -39.71 7.85
C PRO A 25 3.70 -38.30 7.31
N LEU A 26 3.56 -38.17 5.99
CA LEU A 26 2.95 -37.04 5.34
C LEU A 26 1.50 -37.01 5.84
N SER A 27 1.24 -36.27 6.91
CA SER A 27 -0.12 -35.98 7.36
C SER A 27 -0.73 -35.05 6.31
N LEU A 28 -1.40 -35.65 5.33
CA LEU A 28 -2.46 -34.97 4.57
C LEU A 28 -3.41 -34.40 5.62
N ALA A 29 -3.34 -33.09 5.84
CA ALA A 29 -4.31 -32.37 6.63
C ALA A 29 -5.64 -32.47 5.87
N LEU A 30 -6.43 -33.47 6.20
CA LEU A 30 -7.82 -33.54 5.78
C LEU A 30 -8.51 -32.29 6.35
N PRO A 31 -9.35 -31.61 5.58
CA PRO A 31 -10.12 -30.52 6.12
C PRO A 31 -10.94 -31.05 7.31
N VAL A 32 -10.65 -30.52 8.49
CA VAL A 32 -11.43 -30.82 9.70
C VAL A 32 -12.77 -30.15 9.52
N TRP A 33 -13.75 -30.92 9.10
CA TRP A 33 -15.16 -30.53 9.20
C TRP A 33 -15.47 -30.56 10.69
N ALA A 34 -15.45 -29.41 11.33
CA ALA A 34 -15.86 -29.31 12.72
C ALA A 34 -17.32 -29.77 12.80
N ASP A 35 -17.61 -30.77 13.67
CA ASP A 35 -18.95 -31.13 14.10
C ASP A 35 -19.54 -29.93 14.86
N THR A 36 -20.01 -28.92 14.14
CA THR A 36 -20.83 -27.85 14.71
C THR A 36 -22.28 -28.32 14.63
N GLU A 37 -22.82 -28.67 15.79
CA GLU A 37 -24.25 -28.79 15.98
C GLU A 37 -24.95 -27.60 15.35
N SER A 38 -25.83 -27.83 14.34
CA SER A 38 -26.67 -26.88 13.60
C SER A 38 -26.04 -25.47 13.42
N GLY A 39 -25.02 -25.39 12.57
CA GLY A 39 -24.36 -24.11 12.26
C GLY A 39 -25.34 -23.14 11.62
N SER A 40 -25.46 -21.93 12.16
CA SER A 40 -26.19 -20.85 11.53
C SER A 40 -25.45 -20.41 10.26
N CYS A 41 -26.21 -20.05 9.22
CA CYS A 41 -25.69 -19.50 7.98
C CYS A 41 -26.58 -18.30 7.61
N THR A 42 -25.98 -17.12 7.57
CA THR A 42 -26.74 -15.90 7.24
C THR A 42 -26.85 -15.69 5.73
N LEU A 43 -25.81 -16.05 4.96
CA LEU A 43 -25.77 -15.86 3.51
C LEU A 43 -25.01 -16.99 2.82
N ARG A 44 -25.58 -17.50 1.73
CA ARG A 44 -24.94 -18.38 0.74
C ARG A 44 -24.73 -17.61 -0.56
N LEU A 45 -23.48 -17.49 -1.01
CA LEU A 45 -23.15 -17.11 -2.39
C LEU A 45 -23.06 -18.40 -3.20
N SER A 46 -24.00 -18.61 -4.12
CA SER A 46 -24.21 -19.92 -4.71
C SER A 46 -23.80 -19.98 -6.17
N GLY A 47 -22.93 -20.95 -6.50
CA GLY A 47 -22.60 -21.31 -7.86
C GLY A 47 -21.60 -20.40 -8.56
N GLY A 48 -20.75 -19.70 -7.82
CA GLY A 48 -19.67 -18.89 -8.38
C GLY A 48 -18.41 -19.70 -8.73
N TRP A 49 -17.51 -19.09 -9.48
CA TRP A 49 -16.14 -19.55 -9.60
C TRP A 49 -15.35 -18.98 -8.42
N VAL A 50 -14.99 -19.83 -7.47
CA VAL A 50 -14.32 -19.44 -6.25
C VAL A 50 -12.81 -19.46 -6.49
N VAL A 51 -12.17 -18.29 -6.33
CA VAL A 51 -10.71 -18.11 -6.32
C VAL A 51 -10.34 -17.66 -4.92
N ASP A 52 -9.76 -18.56 -4.13
CA ASP A 52 -9.72 -18.42 -2.67
C ASP A 52 -8.59 -17.52 -2.14
N GLY A 53 -7.78 -16.94 -3.03
CA GLY A 53 -6.65 -16.06 -2.68
C GLY A 53 -5.37 -16.80 -2.25
N SER A 54 -5.29 -18.11 -2.47
CA SER A 54 -4.08 -18.91 -2.20
C SER A 54 -3.07 -18.92 -3.34
N GLY A 55 -3.49 -18.56 -4.56
CA GLY A 55 -2.76 -18.80 -5.80
C GLY A 55 -3.00 -20.20 -6.41
N GLU A 56 -3.73 -21.07 -5.71
CA GLU A 56 -4.15 -22.38 -6.24
C GLU A 56 -5.33 -22.22 -7.22
N PRO A 57 -5.54 -23.21 -8.11
CA PRO A 57 -6.64 -23.18 -9.07
C PRO A 57 -8.01 -22.97 -8.42
N GLY A 58 -8.84 -22.12 -9.05
CA GLY A 58 -10.20 -21.89 -8.63
C GLY A 58 -11.11 -23.10 -8.83
N PHE A 59 -12.31 -23.07 -8.22
CA PHE A 59 -13.30 -24.15 -8.32
C PHE A 59 -14.72 -23.60 -8.42
N GLN A 60 -15.61 -24.38 -9.01
CA GLN A 60 -17.05 -24.06 -9.06
C GLN A 60 -17.69 -24.40 -7.72
N GLY A 61 -18.18 -23.38 -6.99
CA GLY A 61 -18.57 -23.63 -5.61
C GLY A 61 -19.54 -22.65 -5.00
N ASP A 62 -19.77 -22.84 -3.71
CA ASP A 62 -20.59 -21.99 -2.85
C ASP A 62 -19.72 -21.45 -1.69
N VAL A 63 -19.91 -20.18 -1.32
CA VAL A 63 -19.29 -19.59 -0.14
C VAL A 63 -20.38 -19.26 0.88
N LEU A 64 -20.25 -19.77 2.10
CA LEU A 64 -21.22 -19.64 3.18
C LEU A 64 -20.68 -18.69 4.25
N LEU A 65 -21.51 -17.72 4.64
CA LEU A 65 -21.19 -16.71 5.65
C LEU A 65 -22.12 -16.83 6.85
N ASP A 66 -21.59 -16.62 8.05
CA ASP A 66 -22.38 -16.33 9.24
C ASP A 66 -21.88 -15.06 9.91
N GLY A 67 -22.72 -14.02 9.92
CA GLY A 67 -22.33 -12.70 10.40
C GLY A 67 -21.09 -12.17 9.68
N GLU A 68 -20.01 -11.96 10.42
CA GLU A 68 -18.76 -11.39 9.91
C GLU A 68 -17.77 -12.46 9.40
N ARG A 69 -18.09 -13.75 9.50
CA ARG A 69 -17.13 -14.83 9.21
C ARG A 69 -17.57 -15.74 8.07
N ILE A 70 -16.59 -16.28 7.38
CA ILE A 70 -16.77 -17.35 6.41
C ILE A 70 -16.92 -18.67 7.19
N VAL A 71 -18.02 -19.38 6.96
CA VAL A 71 -18.27 -20.70 7.55
C VAL A 71 -17.62 -21.80 6.71
N ALA A 72 -17.78 -21.70 5.39
CA ALA A 72 -17.25 -22.69 4.46
C ALA A 72 -17.10 -22.13 3.04
N ALA A 73 -16.17 -22.73 2.30
CA ALA A 73 -16.12 -22.71 0.84
C ALA A 73 -16.32 -24.15 0.37
N ILE A 74 -17.32 -24.38 -0.44
CA ILE A 74 -17.76 -25.73 -0.84
C ILE A 74 -17.48 -25.91 -2.31
N ASP A 75 -16.52 -26.77 -2.63
CA ASP A 75 -16.32 -27.25 -4.00
C ASP A 75 -17.46 -28.20 -4.39
N ARG A 76 -18.17 -27.90 -5.47
CA ARG A 76 -19.26 -28.76 -5.98
C ARG A 76 -18.75 -30.07 -6.57
N ALA A 77 -17.48 -30.19 -6.88
CA ALA A 77 -16.86 -31.45 -7.29
C ALA A 77 -16.56 -32.39 -6.10
N ASP A 78 -16.55 -31.88 -4.83
CA ASP A 78 -16.45 -32.69 -3.63
C ASP A 78 -17.84 -33.13 -3.14
N PRO A 79 -18.25 -34.42 -3.31
CA PRO A 79 -19.55 -34.89 -2.90
C PRO A 79 -19.82 -34.77 -1.39
N ARG A 80 -18.76 -34.88 -0.54
CA ARG A 80 -18.92 -34.80 0.93
C ARG A 80 -19.16 -33.38 1.36
N GLY A 81 -18.41 -32.44 0.84
CA GLY A 81 -18.58 -31.01 1.09
C GLY A 81 -19.94 -30.53 0.58
N THR A 82 -20.35 -30.98 -0.61
CA THR A 82 -21.66 -30.67 -1.19
C THR A 82 -22.79 -31.23 -0.34
N ALA A 83 -22.74 -32.49 0.13
CA ALA A 83 -23.74 -33.08 0.99
C ALA A 83 -23.88 -32.35 2.33
N TRP A 84 -22.75 -31.99 2.96
CA TRP A 84 -22.71 -31.21 4.19
C TRP A 84 -23.31 -29.80 3.98
N GLY A 85 -22.90 -29.10 2.93
CA GLY A 85 -23.38 -27.75 2.62
C GLY A 85 -24.89 -27.72 2.28
N ASN A 86 -25.43 -28.76 1.65
CA ASN A 86 -26.86 -28.86 1.36
C ASN A 86 -27.71 -29.09 2.63
N GLY A 87 -27.11 -29.61 3.71
CA GLY A 87 -27.75 -29.73 5.02
C GLY A 87 -27.83 -28.40 5.79
N LEU A 88 -27.12 -27.37 5.36
CA LEU A 88 -27.12 -26.04 6.02
C LEU A 88 -28.21 -25.14 5.42
N HIS A 89 -29.09 -24.64 6.29
CA HIS A 89 -30.12 -23.67 5.92
C HIS A 89 -29.59 -22.23 6.17
N CYS A 90 -29.23 -21.52 5.09
CA CYS A 90 -28.87 -20.11 5.17
C CYS A 90 -30.13 -19.22 5.10
N ALA A 91 -30.14 -18.14 5.87
CA ALA A 91 -31.25 -17.19 5.89
C ALA A 91 -31.47 -16.54 4.50
N HIS A 92 -30.39 -16.33 3.77
CA HIS A 92 -30.41 -15.77 2.42
C HIS A 92 -29.52 -16.59 1.47
N THR A 93 -29.91 -16.64 0.20
CA THR A 93 -29.09 -17.20 -0.89
C THR A 93 -29.03 -16.18 -2.01
N ARG A 94 -27.81 -15.91 -2.49
CA ARG A 94 -27.55 -15.08 -3.66
C ARG A 94 -26.96 -15.94 -4.76
N ASP A 95 -27.61 -15.96 -5.92
CA ASP A 95 -27.07 -16.60 -7.12
C ASP A 95 -25.92 -15.75 -7.68
N VAL A 96 -24.74 -16.35 -7.78
CA VAL A 96 -23.53 -15.75 -8.33
C VAL A 96 -22.92 -16.58 -9.46
N ARG A 97 -23.76 -17.37 -10.15
CA ARG A 97 -23.34 -18.17 -11.33
C ARG A 97 -22.81 -17.25 -12.44
N GLY A 98 -21.68 -17.67 -13.01
CA GLY A 98 -20.98 -16.88 -14.04
C GLY A 98 -20.15 -15.72 -13.49
N LEU A 99 -20.09 -15.56 -12.16
CA LEU A 99 -19.24 -14.58 -11.50
C LEU A 99 -18.10 -15.26 -10.76
N VAL A 100 -17.01 -14.53 -10.57
CA VAL A 100 -15.89 -14.89 -9.68
C VAL A 100 -16.25 -14.45 -8.27
N VAL A 101 -15.99 -15.30 -7.29
CA VAL A 101 -16.02 -14.99 -5.86
C VAL A 101 -14.58 -15.05 -5.35
N ALA A 102 -14.03 -13.92 -4.97
CA ALA A 102 -12.66 -13.77 -4.45
C ALA A 102 -12.67 -13.15 -3.05
N PRO A 103 -11.58 -13.27 -2.27
CA PRO A 103 -11.40 -12.43 -1.08
C PRO A 103 -11.49 -10.96 -1.46
N GLY A 104 -11.93 -10.12 -0.54
CA GLY A 104 -11.86 -8.67 -0.72
C GLY A 104 -10.44 -8.18 -0.91
N PHE A 105 -10.23 -7.27 -1.84
CA PHE A 105 -8.91 -6.81 -2.23
C PHE A 105 -8.30 -5.93 -1.14
N ILE A 106 -6.97 -6.02 -0.99
CA ILE A 106 -6.17 -5.26 -0.03
C ILE A 106 -5.34 -4.23 -0.78
N ASN A 107 -5.62 -2.96 -0.54
CA ASN A 107 -4.87 -1.84 -1.10
C ASN A 107 -3.61 -1.59 -0.24
N MET A 108 -2.45 -2.16 -0.64
CA MET A 108 -1.20 -2.07 0.13
C MET A 108 -0.58 -0.68 0.21
N LEU A 109 -1.05 0.24 -0.62
CA LEU A 109 -0.62 1.64 -0.58
C LEU A 109 -1.81 2.55 -0.82
N SER A 110 -2.36 3.06 0.26
CA SER A 110 -3.53 3.94 0.26
C SER A 110 -3.21 5.31 0.88
N TRP A 111 -3.66 6.36 0.21
CA TRP A 111 -3.71 7.73 0.70
C TRP A 111 -5.13 8.15 1.10
N ALA A 112 -5.96 7.19 1.50
CA ALA A 112 -7.35 7.45 1.92
C ALA A 112 -7.44 8.20 3.27
N THR A 113 -6.31 8.53 3.91
CA THR A 113 -6.19 9.14 5.24
C THR A 113 -7.13 10.33 5.48
N GLU A 114 -7.29 11.20 4.48
CA GLU A 114 -8.13 12.39 4.58
C GLU A 114 -9.45 12.23 3.82
N SER A 115 -9.44 11.53 2.68
CA SER A 115 -10.66 11.32 1.88
C SER A 115 -11.71 10.53 2.62
N ILE A 116 -11.33 9.56 3.46
CA ILE A 116 -12.24 8.76 4.29
C ILE A 116 -12.93 9.59 5.39
N LEU A 117 -12.33 10.73 5.79
CA LEU A 117 -12.95 11.69 6.72
C LEU A 117 -13.99 12.57 6.04
N LEU A 118 -13.90 12.72 4.71
CA LEU A 118 -14.82 13.50 3.89
C LEU A 118 -15.96 12.65 3.38
N ASP A 119 -15.65 11.41 3.00
CA ASP A 119 -16.61 10.41 2.57
C ASP A 119 -16.15 9.04 3.08
N PRO A 120 -16.79 8.52 4.12
CA PRO A 120 -16.37 7.27 4.75
C PRO A 120 -16.64 6.03 3.90
N ARG A 121 -17.37 6.16 2.77
CA ARG A 121 -17.72 5.04 1.90
C ARG A 121 -16.54 4.50 1.08
N ALA A 122 -15.47 5.29 0.85
CA ALA A 122 -14.30 4.95 0.04
C ALA A 122 -14.68 4.42 -1.36
N LEU A 123 -15.60 5.11 -2.07
CA LEU A 123 -16.32 4.59 -3.23
C LEU A 123 -15.43 4.21 -4.41
N SER A 124 -14.32 4.92 -4.67
CA SER A 124 -13.42 4.56 -5.78
C SER A 124 -12.80 3.17 -5.58
N ASP A 125 -12.54 2.80 -4.35
CA ASP A 125 -11.86 1.56 -3.99
C ASP A 125 -12.86 0.40 -3.84
N VAL A 126 -13.97 0.59 -3.11
CA VAL A 126 -14.98 -0.48 -3.01
C VAL A 126 -15.61 -0.82 -4.36
N ALA A 127 -15.72 0.12 -5.30
CA ALA A 127 -16.19 -0.14 -6.66
C ALA A 127 -15.22 -1.00 -7.49
N GLN A 128 -13.99 -1.20 -7.02
CA GLN A 128 -13.01 -2.09 -7.60
C GLN A 128 -12.92 -3.44 -6.87
N GLY A 129 -13.59 -3.60 -5.72
CA GLY A 129 -13.53 -4.80 -4.87
C GLY A 129 -12.62 -4.66 -3.65
N VAL A 130 -12.06 -3.49 -3.36
CA VAL A 130 -11.22 -3.25 -2.19
C VAL A 130 -12.05 -3.27 -0.92
N THR A 131 -11.54 -3.95 0.10
CA THR A 131 -12.15 -4.08 1.42
C THR A 131 -11.22 -3.68 2.57
N LEU A 132 -9.92 -3.47 2.29
CA LEU A 132 -8.93 -3.02 3.26
C LEU A 132 -8.00 -1.97 2.64
N GLU A 133 -7.89 -0.82 3.31
CA GLU A 133 -6.97 0.27 2.99
C GLU A 133 -5.78 0.24 3.94
N VAL A 134 -4.55 0.17 3.41
CA VAL A 134 -3.31 0.22 4.19
C VAL A 134 -2.62 1.56 3.97
N MET A 135 -2.55 2.35 5.03
CA MET A 135 -2.08 3.74 5.01
C MET A 135 -0.69 3.88 5.63
N GLY A 136 -0.05 5.05 5.53
CA GLY A 136 1.11 5.40 6.34
C GLY A 136 2.43 5.52 5.58
N GLU A 137 2.41 5.80 4.27
CA GLU A 137 3.61 6.08 3.48
C GLU A 137 4.31 7.36 3.96
N GLY A 138 5.37 7.18 4.74
CA GLY A 138 6.20 8.24 5.31
C GLY A 138 5.50 9.15 6.31
N ARG A 139 4.21 9.39 6.12
CA ARG A 139 3.35 10.18 7.01
C ARG A 139 2.15 9.38 7.46
N SER A 140 1.83 9.52 8.75
CA SER A 140 0.65 8.91 9.37
C SER A 140 -0.22 9.95 10.06
N MET A 141 -1.44 9.57 10.41
CA MET A 141 -2.41 10.42 11.10
C MET A 141 -2.15 10.51 12.62
N GLY A 142 -0.90 10.57 12.99
CA GLY A 142 -0.32 10.70 14.33
C GLY A 142 1.04 9.98 14.39
N PRO A 143 1.87 10.31 15.41
CA PRO A 143 1.65 11.29 16.48
C PRO A 143 1.81 12.75 16.03
N PHE A 144 1.05 13.67 16.64
CA PHE A 144 1.15 15.10 16.39
C PHE A 144 1.49 15.90 17.64
N VAL A 145 2.50 16.80 17.57
CA VAL A 145 2.82 17.74 18.66
C VAL A 145 1.66 18.72 18.85
N ASN A 146 1.21 19.30 17.75
CA ASN A 146 0.06 20.20 17.71
C ASN A 146 -0.86 19.75 16.56
N PRO A 147 -1.97 19.05 16.86
CA PRO A 147 -2.89 18.57 15.85
C PRO A 147 -3.41 19.67 14.90
N GLN A 148 -3.67 20.88 15.43
CA GLN A 148 -4.18 21.99 14.62
C GLN A 148 -3.16 22.53 13.60
N ARG A 149 -1.86 22.26 13.81
CA ARG A 149 -0.76 22.62 12.90
C ARG A 149 -0.21 21.41 12.16
N ALA A 150 -0.83 20.23 12.32
CA ALA A 150 -0.44 19.07 11.56
C ALA A 150 -0.52 19.41 10.08
N ASN A 151 0.62 19.35 9.40
CA ASN A 151 0.67 19.46 7.96
C ASN A 151 0.16 18.14 7.39
N LEU A 152 -1.15 17.95 7.46
CA LEU A 152 -1.80 16.92 6.68
C LEU A 152 -1.38 17.23 5.24
N ARG A 153 -0.83 16.26 4.57
CA ARG A 153 -0.64 16.33 3.12
C ARG A 153 -2.04 16.31 2.53
N ALA A 154 -2.75 17.43 2.80
CA ALA A 154 -4.06 17.59 2.24
C ALA A 154 -3.95 17.20 0.78
N SER A 155 -4.71 16.23 0.37
CA SER A 155 -5.18 16.19 -1.00
C SER A 155 -5.46 17.67 -1.32
N ALA A 156 -5.20 18.14 -2.52
CA ALA A 156 -5.51 19.51 -2.90
C ALA A 156 -6.98 19.90 -2.60
N ILE A 157 -7.77 18.98 -2.09
CA ILE A 157 -9.09 19.16 -1.50
C ILE A 157 -8.87 19.69 -0.09
N ASP A 158 -9.22 20.95 0.10
CA ASP A 158 -9.29 21.54 1.44
C ASP A 158 -10.38 20.80 2.22
N ALA A 159 -9.96 19.78 2.96
CA ALA A 159 -10.89 18.93 3.70
C ALA A 159 -11.61 19.73 4.79
N GLY A 160 -11.07 20.90 5.17
CA GLY A 160 -11.59 21.67 6.29
C GLY A 160 -11.49 20.89 7.62
N VAL A 161 -10.81 19.73 7.63
CA VAL A 161 -10.67 18.89 8.80
C VAL A 161 -9.41 19.32 9.56
N ALA A 162 -9.62 20.00 10.69
CA ALA A 162 -8.56 20.18 11.67
C ALA A 162 -8.51 18.91 12.54
N PRO A 163 -7.37 18.21 12.63
CA PRO A 163 -7.25 17.03 13.48
C PRO A 163 -7.63 17.35 14.93
N GLN A 164 -8.54 16.56 15.49
CA GLN A 164 -8.91 16.62 16.90
C GLN A 164 -8.14 15.59 17.73
N TRP A 165 -7.38 14.72 17.07
CA TRP A 165 -6.64 13.59 17.62
C TRP A 165 -5.14 13.88 17.68
N ARG A 166 -4.41 13.19 18.57
CA ARG A 166 -2.97 13.35 18.77
C ARG A 166 -2.16 12.14 18.36
N THR A 167 -2.67 10.94 18.60
CA THR A 167 -1.97 9.69 18.32
C THR A 167 -2.61 8.95 17.16
N LEU A 168 -1.93 7.93 16.65
CA LEU A 168 -2.51 7.05 15.62
C LEU A 168 -3.72 6.29 16.20
N GLY A 169 -3.63 5.87 17.46
CA GLY A 169 -4.74 5.22 18.17
C GLY A 169 -5.98 6.10 18.30
N ASP A 170 -5.80 7.39 18.57
CA ASP A 170 -6.90 8.37 18.62
C ASP A 170 -7.58 8.48 17.25
N TYR A 171 -6.80 8.55 16.14
CA TYR A 171 -7.33 8.57 14.78
C TYR A 171 -8.16 7.32 14.48
N PHE A 172 -7.66 6.14 14.82
CA PHE A 172 -8.40 4.89 14.70
C PHE A 172 -9.69 4.90 15.54
N GLY A 173 -9.64 5.46 16.75
CA GLY A 173 -10.81 5.63 17.61
C GLY A 173 -11.90 6.49 16.94
N MET A 174 -11.47 7.59 16.34
CA MET A 174 -12.37 8.50 15.61
C MET A 174 -13.00 7.83 14.39
N LEU A 175 -12.23 7.12 13.55
CA LEU A 175 -12.76 6.40 12.40
C LEU A 175 -13.80 5.36 12.81
N ARG A 176 -13.51 4.60 13.89
CA ARG A 176 -14.46 3.63 14.43
C ARG A 176 -15.76 4.27 14.91
N GLN A 177 -15.67 5.44 15.53
CA GLN A 177 -16.85 6.16 16.01
C GLN A 177 -17.68 6.75 14.87
N ALA A 178 -17.03 7.26 13.82
CA ALA A 178 -17.71 7.81 12.65
C ALA A 178 -18.35 6.73 11.77
N GLY A 179 -17.82 5.51 11.80
CA GLY A 179 -18.13 4.44 10.85
C GLY A 179 -17.41 4.64 9.52
N ILE A 180 -16.97 3.56 8.93
CA ILE A 180 -16.23 3.52 7.65
C ILE A 180 -16.73 2.36 6.77
N GLY A 181 -16.70 2.54 5.46
CA GLY A 181 -17.19 1.55 4.49
C GLY A 181 -16.21 0.41 4.22
N VAL A 182 -14.92 0.62 4.48
CA VAL A 182 -13.83 -0.34 4.29
C VAL A 182 -13.07 -0.55 5.58
N ASN A 183 -12.35 -1.66 5.70
CA ASN A 183 -11.39 -1.85 6.78
C ASN A 183 -10.18 -0.93 6.58
N VAL A 184 -9.54 -0.54 7.68
CA VAL A 184 -8.39 0.37 7.68
C VAL A 184 -7.27 -0.19 8.53
N ALA A 185 -6.06 -0.21 7.98
CA ALA A 185 -4.80 -0.43 8.66
C ALA A 185 -3.85 0.74 8.40
N SER A 186 -2.83 0.94 9.21
CA SER A 186 -1.81 1.97 8.96
C SER A 186 -0.46 1.58 9.52
N TYR A 187 0.58 1.92 8.78
CA TYR A 187 1.93 2.07 9.33
C TYR A 187 2.04 3.41 10.06
N VAL A 188 2.96 3.52 11.02
CA VAL A 188 3.36 4.82 11.56
C VAL A 188 4.42 5.44 10.66
N GLY A 189 4.22 6.70 10.29
CA GLY A 189 5.11 7.38 9.36
C GLY A 189 6.43 7.82 10.02
N ALA A 190 7.57 7.38 9.48
CA ALA A 190 8.89 7.79 9.94
C ALA A 190 9.08 9.32 9.87
N THR A 191 8.55 9.96 8.81
CA THR A 191 8.55 11.42 8.69
C THR A 191 7.73 12.08 9.78
N THR A 192 6.57 11.51 10.14
CA THR A 192 5.72 12.03 11.24
C THR A 192 6.45 11.94 12.57
N ILE A 193 7.12 10.82 12.85
CA ILE A 193 7.96 10.62 14.05
C ILE A 193 9.12 11.63 14.09
N ARG A 194 9.82 11.77 12.95
CA ARG A 194 10.96 12.70 12.83
C ARG A 194 10.53 14.15 13.04
N GLU A 195 9.44 14.59 12.41
CA GLU A 195 8.92 15.95 12.58
C GLU A 195 8.43 16.20 14.01
N TYR A 196 7.87 15.17 14.69
CA TYR A 196 7.49 15.29 16.09
C TYR A 196 8.66 15.61 17.01
N VAL A 197 9.81 14.93 16.81
CA VAL A 197 10.97 15.03 17.72
C VAL A 197 11.95 16.14 17.29
N MET A 198 12.21 16.24 16.01
CA MET A 198 13.28 17.09 15.46
C MET A 198 12.77 18.26 14.64
N GLY A 199 11.48 18.30 14.29
CA GLY A 199 10.98 19.27 13.33
C GLY A 199 11.59 19.02 11.94
N ARG A 200 12.03 20.07 11.28
CA ARG A 200 12.60 20.02 9.91
C ARG A 200 14.13 20.10 9.88
N LYS A 201 14.81 19.64 10.93
CA LYS A 201 16.28 19.63 10.98
C LYS A 201 16.88 18.73 9.90
N THR A 202 18.00 19.15 9.32
CA THR A 202 18.70 18.50 8.20
C THR A 202 19.80 17.55 8.61
N ARG A 203 19.94 17.23 9.90
CA ARG A 203 20.93 16.30 10.46
C ARG A 203 20.26 15.02 10.99
N GLY A 204 21.04 13.99 11.21
CA GLY A 204 20.59 12.81 11.97
C GLY A 204 20.19 13.15 13.41
N PRO A 205 19.41 12.29 14.08
CA PRO A 205 19.06 12.45 15.50
C PRO A 205 20.29 12.23 16.39
N ASN A 206 20.34 12.91 17.53
CA ASN A 206 21.22 12.49 18.61
C ASN A 206 20.59 11.33 19.40
N GLU A 207 21.34 10.75 20.36
CA GLU A 207 20.89 9.59 21.15
C GLU A 207 19.54 9.83 21.85
N SER A 208 19.35 10.99 22.48
CA SER A 208 18.10 11.33 23.16
C SER A 208 16.94 11.51 22.19
N GLU A 209 17.16 12.15 21.03
CA GLU A 209 16.17 12.30 19.98
C GLU A 209 15.79 10.92 19.41
N LEU A 210 16.77 10.05 19.12
CA LEU A 210 16.53 8.70 18.61
C LEU A 210 15.77 7.83 19.62
N ALA A 211 16.15 7.88 20.91
CA ALA A 211 15.42 7.18 21.96
C ALA A 211 13.95 7.62 22.05
N LYS A 212 13.69 8.93 21.91
CA LYS A 212 12.33 9.47 21.85
C LYS A 212 11.57 8.99 20.62
N MET A 213 12.19 8.98 19.44
CA MET A 213 11.60 8.48 18.19
C MET A 213 11.21 7.00 18.33
N ARG A 214 12.09 6.15 18.85
CA ARG A 214 11.80 4.74 19.14
C ARG A 214 10.63 4.57 20.10
N SER A 215 10.54 5.40 21.16
CA SER A 215 9.41 5.33 22.08
C SER A 215 8.07 5.66 21.42
N LEU A 216 8.05 6.57 20.43
CA LEU A 216 6.85 6.89 19.66
C LEU A 216 6.47 5.77 18.68
N VAL A 217 7.45 5.09 18.09
CA VAL A 217 7.19 3.88 17.29
C VAL A 217 6.57 2.80 18.16
N ARG A 218 7.15 2.51 19.33
CA ARG A 218 6.59 1.54 20.31
C ARG A 218 5.15 1.86 20.65
N GLN A 219 4.87 3.12 21.01
CA GLN A 219 3.50 3.56 21.29
C GLN A 219 2.56 3.29 20.10
N ALA A 220 2.97 3.65 18.88
CA ALA A 220 2.14 3.42 17.68
C ALA A 220 1.90 1.93 17.44
N MET A 221 2.90 1.06 17.67
CA MET A 221 2.75 -0.39 17.57
C MET A 221 1.75 -0.92 18.60
N GLU A 222 1.82 -0.45 19.85
CA GLU A 222 0.87 -0.78 20.92
C GLU A 222 -0.55 -0.27 20.63
N GLU A 223 -0.68 0.81 19.86
CA GLU A 223 -1.94 1.35 19.33
C GLU A 223 -2.45 0.61 18.10
N GLY A 224 -1.65 -0.30 17.51
CA GLY A 224 -2.02 -1.19 16.41
C GLY A 224 -1.50 -0.77 15.04
N ALA A 225 -0.37 -0.07 14.96
CA ALA A 225 0.33 0.13 13.69
C ALA A 225 0.85 -1.19 13.13
N MET A 226 0.94 -1.30 11.79
CA MET A 226 1.49 -2.47 11.08
C MET A 226 3.03 -2.50 11.11
N GLY A 227 3.67 -1.39 11.40
CA GLY A 227 5.10 -1.18 11.37
C GLY A 227 5.44 0.28 11.10
N VAL A 228 6.63 0.53 10.52
CA VAL A 228 7.13 1.86 10.16
C VAL A 228 7.11 2.03 8.64
N GLY A 229 6.47 3.10 8.15
CA GLY A 229 6.48 3.51 6.75
C GLY A 229 7.37 4.74 6.53
N SER A 230 8.22 4.74 5.51
CA SER A 230 9.05 5.89 5.14
C SER A 230 8.81 6.37 3.72
N SER A 231 9.27 7.60 3.41
CA SER A 231 9.13 8.21 2.08
C SER A 231 10.30 9.17 1.86
N LEU A 232 11.43 8.64 1.32
CA LEU A 232 12.76 9.21 1.51
C LEU A 232 13.19 10.25 0.48
N ILE A 233 12.43 10.46 -0.60
CA ILE A 233 12.71 11.55 -1.55
C ILE A 233 12.21 12.92 -1.05
N TYR A 234 11.30 12.95 -0.08
CA TYR A 234 10.66 14.19 0.39
C TYR A 234 11.33 14.78 1.63
N THR A 235 11.43 16.12 1.65
CA THR A 235 11.93 16.85 2.82
C THR A 235 10.89 16.85 3.97
N PRO A 236 11.27 16.55 5.23
CA PRO A 236 12.62 16.34 5.76
C PRO A 236 13.07 14.86 5.83
N ALA A 237 12.32 13.92 5.27
CA ALA A 237 12.66 12.50 5.33
C ALA A 237 13.95 12.16 4.59
N ASN A 238 14.28 12.91 3.53
CA ASN A 238 15.52 12.74 2.77
C ASN A 238 16.80 12.96 3.60
N TYR A 239 16.71 13.57 4.79
CA TYR A 239 17.82 13.73 5.73
C TYR A 239 17.88 12.63 6.80
N ALA A 240 16.94 11.67 6.78
CA ALA A 240 17.03 10.50 7.66
C ALA A 240 18.21 9.61 7.23
N THR A 241 19.02 9.19 8.19
CA THR A 241 20.13 8.26 7.94
C THR A 241 19.64 6.82 7.95
N THR A 242 20.38 5.91 7.32
CA THR A 242 20.12 4.47 7.38
C THR A 242 20.10 3.97 8.82
N ASP A 243 20.99 4.49 9.69
CA ASP A 243 21.02 4.17 11.13
C ASP A 243 19.71 4.56 11.84
N GLU A 244 19.18 5.75 11.55
CA GLU A 244 17.91 6.21 12.07
C GLU A 244 16.78 5.24 11.66
N LEU A 245 16.70 4.93 10.36
CA LEU A 245 15.65 4.07 9.81
C LEU A 245 15.75 2.64 10.34
N ALA A 246 16.95 2.07 10.39
CA ALA A 246 17.18 0.74 10.95
C ALA A 246 16.79 0.65 12.44
N ALA A 247 17.06 1.71 13.22
CA ALA A 247 16.67 1.76 14.62
C ALA A 247 15.15 1.84 14.83
N LEU A 248 14.42 2.56 13.96
CA LEU A 248 12.95 2.63 13.99
C LEU A 248 12.33 1.31 13.52
N ALA A 249 12.87 0.71 12.45
CA ALA A 249 12.44 -0.59 11.94
C ALA A 249 12.66 -1.71 12.98
N ALA A 250 13.81 -1.70 13.68
CA ALA A 250 14.09 -2.65 14.77
C ALA A 250 13.11 -2.52 15.93
N GLU A 251 12.69 -1.30 16.27
CA GLU A 251 11.66 -1.11 17.31
C GLU A 251 10.30 -1.68 16.87
N ALA A 252 9.92 -1.51 15.59
CA ALA A 252 8.71 -2.13 15.05
C ALA A 252 8.81 -3.66 15.00
N ALA A 253 9.96 -4.21 14.58
CA ALA A 253 10.20 -5.65 14.49
C ALA A 253 10.06 -6.36 15.84
N GLN A 254 10.51 -5.72 16.96
CA GLN A 254 10.31 -6.24 18.33
C GLN A 254 8.82 -6.44 18.69
N HIS A 255 7.92 -5.78 17.97
CA HIS A 255 6.48 -5.90 18.10
C HIS A 255 5.84 -6.68 16.93
N GLY A 256 6.65 -7.39 16.12
CA GLY A 256 6.19 -8.15 14.95
C GLY A 256 5.83 -7.30 13.73
N GLY A 257 6.08 -5.99 13.76
CA GLY A 257 5.79 -5.08 12.65
C GLY A 257 6.86 -5.08 11.56
N GLY A 258 6.48 -4.61 10.36
CA GLY A 258 7.37 -4.49 9.21
C GLY A 258 7.93 -3.08 9.00
N TYR A 259 8.80 -2.97 8.00
CA TYR A 259 9.31 -1.71 7.45
C TYR A 259 8.89 -1.59 5.98
N ILE A 260 8.32 -0.47 5.58
CA ILE A 260 7.92 -0.24 4.18
C ILE A 260 8.39 1.15 3.73
N SER A 261 8.92 1.25 2.52
CA SER A 261 9.59 2.48 2.06
C SER A 261 9.27 2.87 0.62
N HIS A 262 8.84 4.14 0.45
CA HIS A 262 9.18 4.87 -0.76
C HIS A 262 10.69 5.11 -0.74
N LEU A 263 11.38 4.52 -1.66
CA LEU A 263 12.86 4.50 -1.69
C LEU A 263 13.45 5.91 -1.73
N ARG A 264 14.71 6.04 -1.37
CA ARG A 264 15.46 7.31 -1.39
C ARG A 264 15.66 7.84 -2.80
N SER A 265 15.74 6.95 -3.77
CA SER A 265 15.71 7.26 -5.20
C SER A 265 15.00 6.16 -5.96
N GLU A 266 14.22 6.55 -6.95
CA GLU A 266 13.54 5.67 -7.90
C GLU A 266 14.13 5.81 -9.32
N SER A 267 15.20 6.62 -9.49
CA SER A 267 15.83 6.92 -10.77
C SER A 267 17.34 6.61 -10.77
N GLN A 268 18.19 7.63 -10.75
CA GLN A 268 19.62 7.46 -10.95
C GLN A 268 20.32 6.63 -9.84
N HIS A 269 19.86 6.72 -8.59
CA HIS A 269 20.38 5.98 -7.43
C HIS A 269 19.43 4.85 -6.96
N LEU A 270 18.60 4.31 -7.88
CA LEU A 270 17.64 3.27 -7.56
C LEU A 270 18.31 2.03 -6.92
N LEU A 271 19.47 1.61 -7.43
CA LEU A 271 20.15 0.42 -6.91
C LEU A 271 20.67 0.66 -5.49
N ASP A 272 21.31 1.81 -5.24
CA ASP A 272 21.78 2.18 -3.92
C ASP A 272 20.62 2.25 -2.91
N ALA A 273 19.45 2.74 -3.35
CA ALA A 273 18.27 2.85 -2.51
C ALA A 273 17.62 1.48 -2.22
N VAL A 274 17.72 0.52 -3.13
CA VAL A 274 17.30 -0.87 -2.89
C VAL A 274 18.25 -1.54 -1.90
N GLU A 275 19.56 -1.36 -2.05
CA GLU A 275 20.56 -1.88 -1.11
C GLU A 275 20.37 -1.28 0.30
N GLU A 276 20.04 0.02 0.42
CA GLU A 276 19.70 0.65 1.70
C GLU A 276 18.50 -0.04 2.36
N LEU A 277 17.45 -0.38 1.61
CA LEU A 277 16.28 -1.07 2.16
C LEU A 277 16.64 -2.49 2.62
N ILE A 278 17.47 -3.21 1.84
CA ILE A 278 17.99 -4.54 2.21
C ILE A 278 18.82 -4.44 3.50
N GLU A 279 19.73 -3.47 3.60
CA GLU A 279 20.53 -3.22 4.80
C GLU A 279 19.64 -2.93 6.02
N ILE A 280 18.60 -2.11 5.87
CA ILE A 280 17.66 -1.81 6.96
C ILE A 280 16.96 -3.10 7.41
N SER A 281 16.52 -3.95 6.49
CA SER A 281 15.90 -5.24 6.80
C SER A 281 16.85 -6.16 7.56
N GLU A 282 18.10 -6.33 7.07
CA GLU A 282 19.13 -7.15 7.73
C GLU A 282 19.45 -6.69 9.15
N ARG A 283 19.65 -5.37 9.33
CA ARG A 283 20.03 -4.79 10.61
C ARG A 283 18.91 -4.75 11.64
N SER A 284 17.67 -4.61 11.17
CA SER A 284 16.50 -4.49 12.04
C SER A 284 15.83 -5.82 12.34
N GLY A 285 16.00 -6.83 11.49
CA GLY A 285 15.22 -8.07 11.50
C GLY A 285 13.75 -7.88 11.09
N ALA A 286 13.38 -6.72 10.54
CA ALA A 286 12.04 -6.44 10.06
C ALA A 286 11.81 -7.04 8.66
N ARG A 287 10.61 -7.57 8.40
CA ARG A 287 10.13 -7.72 7.03
C ARG A 287 10.17 -6.37 6.35
N ALA A 288 10.62 -6.30 5.09
CA ALA A 288 10.70 -5.04 4.36
C ALA A 288 9.90 -5.08 3.05
N GLU A 289 9.28 -3.95 2.70
CA GLU A 289 8.53 -3.81 1.46
C GLU A 289 8.88 -2.50 0.75
N ILE A 290 9.00 -2.55 -0.57
CA ILE A 290 9.17 -1.36 -1.40
C ILE A 290 7.79 -0.85 -1.82
N TYR A 291 7.44 0.38 -1.46
CA TYR A 291 6.26 1.03 -2.01
C TYR A 291 6.42 1.25 -3.52
N HIS A 292 5.34 1.00 -4.25
CA HIS A 292 5.17 1.34 -5.68
C HIS A 292 6.45 1.17 -6.52
N LEU A 293 7.14 0.03 -6.41
CA LEU A 293 8.40 -0.26 -7.09
C LEU A 293 8.40 0.24 -8.53
N LYS A 294 9.33 1.13 -8.87
CA LYS A 294 9.51 1.65 -10.23
C LYS A 294 10.98 2.01 -10.51
N ALA A 295 11.37 1.90 -11.76
CA ALA A 295 12.55 2.54 -12.31
C ALA A 295 12.05 3.77 -13.08
N ALA A 296 12.18 4.94 -12.48
CA ALA A 296 11.62 6.19 -13.00
C ALA A 296 12.61 6.87 -13.96
N GLY A 297 12.06 7.39 -15.08
CA GLY A 297 12.82 8.04 -16.12
C GLY A 297 13.42 7.06 -17.14
N ASN A 298 13.37 7.43 -18.40
CA ASN A 298 13.77 6.58 -19.55
C ASN A 298 15.17 5.99 -19.39
N ALA A 299 16.12 6.79 -18.86
CA ALA A 299 17.51 6.40 -18.66
C ALA A 299 17.69 5.27 -17.62
N ASN A 300 16.69 5.05 -16.76
CA ASN A 300 16.77 4.13 -15.63
C ASN A 300 15.98 2.83 -15.85
N TRP A 301 15.16 2.72 -16.90
CA TRP A 301 14.27 1.56 -17.11
C TRP A 301 15.00 0.22 -17.11
N SER A 302 16.23 0.17 -17.63
CA SER A 302 17.06 -1.04 -17.68
C SER A 302 17.49 -1.54 -16.30
N LYS A 303 17.54 -0.67 -15.28
CA LYS A 303 17.94 -1.01 -13.91
C LYS A 303 16.97 -1.98 -13.22
N LEU A 304 15.72 -2.09 -13.69
CA LEU A 304 14.74 -3.00 -13.06
C LEU A 304 15.24 -4.44 -12.97
N ASN A 305 16.01 -4.93 -13.94
CA ASN A 305 16.56 -6.29 -13.89
C ASN A 305 17.51 -6.46 -12.69
N GLN A 306 18.41 -5.48 -12.49
CA GLN A 306 19.36 -5.50 -11.37
C GLN A 306 18.63 -5.40 -10.02
N VAL A 307 17.54 -4.62 -9.95
CA VAL A 307 16.67 -4.56 -8.76
C VAL A 307 16.06 -5.92 -8.44
N ILE A 308 15.53 -6.61 -9.47
CA ILE A 308 14.94 -7.95 -9.31
C ILE A 308 16.01 -8.94 -8.82
N ASP A 309 17.21 -8.89 -9.40
CA ASP A 309 18.32 -9.76 -9.02
C ASP A 309 18.77 -9.49 -7.57
N ALA A 310 18.86 -8.24 -7.14
CA ALA A 310 19.22 -7.85 -5.78
C ALA A 310 18.19 -8.36 -4.76
N ILE A 311 16.89 -8.13 -5.02
CA ILE A 311 15.80 -8.58 -4.14
C ILE A 311 15.75 -10.11 -4.10
N THR A 312 15.84 -10.80 -5.24
CA THR A 312 15.84 -12.27 -5.31
C THR A 312 17.01 -12.85 -4.52
N THR A 313 18.20 -12.24 -4.63
CA THR A 313 19.38 -12.63 -3.86
C THR A 313 19.17 -12.44 -2.36
N ALA A 314 18.61 -11.30 -1.94
CA ALA A 314 18.30 -11.05 -0.54
C ALA A 314 17.28 -12.07 0.01
N ARG A 315 16.21 -12.36 -0.76
CA ARG A 315 15.20 -13.36 -0.41
C ARG A 315 15.81 -14.78 -0.30
N SER A 316 16.74 -15.16 -1.19
CA SER A 316 17.43 -16.46 -1.12
C SER A 316 18.31 -16.62 0.14
N ARG A 317 18.70 -15.51 0.77
CA ARG A 317 19.39 -15.48 2.08
C ARG A 317 18.44 -15.53 3.27
N GLY A 318 17.12 -15.60 3.03
CA GLY A 318 16.09 -15.68 4.07
C GLY A 318 15.50 -14.34 4.50
N LEU A 319 15.80 -13.23 3.81
CA LEU A 319 15.16 -11.95 4.10
C LEU A 319 13.75 -11.91 3.51
N GLU A 320 12.80 -11.45 4.29
CA GLU A 320 11.41 -11.26 3.86
C GLU A 320 11.27 -9.88 3.18
N ILE A 321 11.63 -9.81 1.88
CA ILE A 321 11.52 -8.58 1.10
C ILE A 321 10.46 -8.74 0.02
N SER A 322 9.56 -7.77 -0.05
CA SER A 322 8.47 -7.67 -1.03
C SER A 322 8.41 -6.27 -1.63
N ALA A 323 7.49 -6.07 -2.56
CA ALA A 323 7.15 -4.76 -3.09
C ALA A 323 5.67 -4.69 -3.43
N ASN A 324 5.14 -3.47 -3.57
CA ASN A 324 3.87 -3.26 -4.24
C ASN A 324 4.05 -2.39 -5.50
N MET A 325 3.02 -2.32 -6.33
CA MET A 325 2.98 -1.48 -7.51
C MET A 325 1.55 -1.06 -7.86
N TYR A 326 1.39 -0.06 -8.70
CA TYR A 326 0.14 0.23 -9.40
C TYR A 326 0.30 0.00 -10.92
N PRO A 327 -0.77 -0.42 -11.62
CA PRO A 327 -0.68 -0.86 -13.02
C PRO A 327 -0.81 0.31 -14.03
N TYR A 328 -0.07 1.40 -13.82
CA TYR A 328 -0.03 2.58 -14.68
C TYR A 328 1.40 3.05 -14.89
N THR A 329 1.67 3.68 -16.04
CA THR A 329 3.00 4.17 -16.44
C THR A 329 3.29 5.61 -16.02
N ALA A 330 2.35 6.26 -15.33
CA ALA A 330 2.55 7.58 -14.75
C ALA A 330 2.59 7.52 -13.22
N ALA A 331 3.53 8.23 -12.63
CA ALA A 331 3.58 8.54 -11.20
C ALA A 331 2.75 9.79 -10.91
N ALA A 332 2.37 10.02 -9.65
CA ALA A 332 1.76 11.28 -9.24
C ALA A 332 2.41 11.80 -7.96
N SER A 333 2.85 13.05 -7.99
CA SER A 333 3.46 13.72 -6.84
C SER A 333 3.11 15.21 -6.84
N GLY A 334 3.67 15.96 -5.87
CA GLY A 334 3.67 17.41 -5.90
C GLY A 334 4.62 17.95 -6.97
N LEU A 335 4.37 19.16 -7.44
CA LEU A 335 5.28 19.85 -8.36
C LEU A 335 6.61 20.23 -7.68
N ASP A 336 6.65 20.20 -6.36
CA ASP A 336 7.86 20.35 -5.55
C ASP A 336 8.90 19.23 -5.77
N ALA A 337 8.47 18.04 -6.21
CA ALA A 337 9.38 16.97 -6.60
C ALA A 337 10.24 17.30 -7.83
N ALA A 338 9.89 18.34 -8.58
CA ALA A 338 10.66 18.86 -9.72
C ALA A 338 11.64 19.97 -9.33
N MET A 339 11.84 20.25 -8.03
CA MET A 339 12.67 21.36 -7.56
C MET A 339 13.74 20.91 -6.57
N PRO A 340 14.95 21.52 -6.58
CA PRO A 340 16.04 21.12 -5.70
C PRO A 340 15.64 21.19 -4.21
N PRO A 341 16.03 20.21 -3.37
CA PRO A 341 15.66 20.21 -1.95
C PRO A 341 16.13 21.43 -1.16
N TRP A 342 17.28 22.01 -1.50
CA TRP A 342 17.84 23.17 -0.79
C TRP A 342 16.92 24.40 -0.85
N VAL A 343 16.18 24.59 -1.96
CA VAL A 343 15.28 25.75 -2.08
C VAL A 343 14.04 25.59 -1.17
N GLN A 344 13.69 24.36 -0.81
CA GLN A 344 12.52 24.02 0.01
C GLN A 344 12.78 24.12 1.53
N LEU A 345 14.00 24.38 1.96
CA LEU A 345 14.38 24.45 3.38
C LEU A 345 13.56 25.51 4.14
N GLY A 346 13.16 25.17 5.36
CA GLY A 346 12.43 26.07 6.27
C GLY A 346 10.92 26.11 6.08
N GLY A 347 10.37 25.35 5.13
CA GLY A 347 8.93 25.24 4.91
C GLY A 347 8.40 26.17 3.82
N VAL A 348 7.10 25.98 3.50
CA VAL A 348 6.46 26.59 2.31
C VAL A 348 6.60 28.10 2.25
N ASP A 349 6.42 28.80 3.36
CA ASP A 349 6.49 30.28 3.38
C ASP A 349 7.86 30.80 2.96
N LEU A 350 8.92 30.19 3.51
CA LEU A 350 10.29 30.62 3.23
C LEU A 350 10.75 30.27 1.82
N TRP A 351 10.40 29.10 1.29
CA TRP A 351 10.85 28.74 -0.05
C TRP A 351 10.05 29.42 -1.17
N VAL A 352 8.79 29.70 -0.96
CA VAL A 352 7.99 30.55 -1.87
C VAL A 352 8.59 31.96 -1.95
N GLU A 353 8.98 32.56 -0.81
CA GLU A 353 9.69 33.84 -0.83
C GLU A 353 11.06 33.76 -1.52
N ARG A 354 11.80 32.66 -1.27
CA ARG A 354 13.09 32.40 -1.90
C ARG A 354 12.99 32.30 -3.43
N LEU A 355 11.94 31.65 -3.96
CA LEU A 355 11.68 31.53 -5.40
C LEU A 355 11.31 32.87 -6.09
N LYS A 356 10.94 33.89 -5.34
CA LYS A 356 10.69 35.23 -5.89
C LYS A 356 11.97 36.01 -6.16
N ASP A 357 13.09 35.61 -5.53
CA ASP A 357 14.42 36.21 -5.79
C ASP A 357 14.90 35.79 -7.19
N PRO A 358 15.23 36.77 -8.09
CA PRO A 358 15.65 36.46 -9.45
C PRO A 358 16.93 35.60 -9.54
N GLN A 359 17.90 35.77 -8.63
CA GLN A 359 19.12 35.00 -8.64
C GLN A 359 18.88 33.55 -8.19
N VAL A 360 18.06 33.36 -7.16
CA VAL A 360 17.62 32.04 -6.70
C VAL A 360 16.84 31.33 -7.82
N ARG A 361 15.89 32.04 -8.45
CA ARG A 361 15.09 31.50 -9.55
C ARG A 361 15.98 31.02 -10.71
N GLN A 362 16.94 31.86 -11.14
CA GLN A 362 17.87 31.49 -12.20
C GLN A 362 18.66 30.23 -11.85
N LYS A 363 19.15 30.12 -10.61
CA LYS A 363 19.85 28.92 -10.13
C LYS A 363 18.96 27.68 -10.13
N VAL A 364 17.70 27.79 -9.69
CA VAL A 364 16.73 26.71 -9.68
C VAL A 364 16.43 26.25 -11.10
N VAL A 365 16.15 27.18 -12.03
CA VAL A 365 15.90 26.86 -13.46
C VAL A 365 17.10 26.11 -14.07
N ALA A 366 18.33 26.55 -13.81
CA ALA A 366 19.52 25.86 -14.31
C ALA A 366 19.60 24.42 -13.78
N GLN A 367 19.35 24.21 -12.48
CA GLN A 367 19.37 22.88 -11.87
C GLN A 367 18.21 21.98 -12.31
N MET A 368 17.06 22.54 -12.67
CA MET A 368 15.93 21.77 -13.21
C MET A 368 16.18 21.23 -14.62
N ARG A 369 17.16 21.77 -15.36
CA ARG A 369 17.49 21.37 -16.75
C ARG A 369 18.50 20.26 -16.84
N ASP A 370 19.31 20.09 -15.80
CA ASP A 370 20.41 19.13 -15.81
C ASP A 370 20.21 18.06 -14.72
N PRO A 371 20.62 16.79 -14.98
CA PRO A 371 20.69 15.78 -13.94
C PRO A 371 21.57 16.23 -12.79
N HIS A 372 21.11 16.06 -11.56
CA HIS A 372 21.87 16.42 -10.36
C HIS A 372 22.10 15.16 -9.49
N PRO A 373 23.31 14.95 -8.97
CA PRO A 373 23.60 13.73 -8.21
C PRO A 373 22.83 13.62 -6.89
N ASP A 374 22.44 14.75 -6.28
CA ASP A 374 21.89 14.76 -4.92
C ASP A 374 20.37 14.81 -4.85
N TRP A 375 19.65 14.87 -5.97
CA TRP A 375 18.20 14.88 -5.97
C TRP A 375 17.59 14.41 -7.30
N GLU A 376 16.39 13.89 -7.21
CA GLU A 376 15.62 13.35 -8.31
C GLU A 376 14.72 14.43 -8.93
N ASN A 377 14.92 14.75 -10.21
CA ASN A 377 14.08 15.69 -10.94
C ASN A 377 13.11 14.95 -11.86
N LEU A 378 11.83 14.93 -11.50
CA LEU A 378 10.79 14.24 -12.27
C LEU A 378 10.41 14.95 -13.58
N LEU A 379 10.96 16.14 -13.87
CA LEU A 379 10.76 16.86 -15.14
C LEU A 379 11.82 16.55 -16.22
N LEU A 380 12.89 15.82 -15.88
CA LEU A 380 13.98 15.54 -16.84
C LEU A 380 13.52 14.80 -18.10
N ASP A 381 12.48 13.98 -18.00
CA ASP A 381 11.92 13.28 -19.17
C ASP A 381 11.06 14.17 -20.08
N GLY A 382 10.81 15.42 -19.70
CA GLY A 382 10.10 16.43 -20.49
C GLY A 382 8.82 16.98 -19.83
N ALA A 383 8.58 18.26 -20.06
CA ALA A 383 7.42 18.97 -19.53
C ALA A 383 6.10 18.56 -20.22
N ASP A 384 6.15 17.95 -21.39
CA ASP A 384 5.03 17.34 -22.11
C ASP A 384 4.52 16.08 -21.41
N LYS A 385 5.37 15.42 -20.62
CA LYS A 385 5.05 14.23 -19.83
C LYS A 385 4.55 14.56 -18.40
N ALA A 386 4.55 15.82 -18.02
CA ALA A 386 4.10 16.30 -16.71
C ALA A 386 2.72 16.97 -16.84
N ARG A 387 1.64 16.29 -16.36
CA ARG A 387 0.24 16.74 -16.48
C ARG A 387 -0.31 17.22 -15.16
N LEU A 388 -0.92 18.42 -15.14
CA LEU A 388 -1.53 19.02 -13.96
C LEU A 388 -2.79 18.27 -13.54
N LEU A 389 -2.80 17.67 -12.36
CA LEU A 389 -3.93 16.94 -11.78
C LEU A 389 -4.80 17.85 -10.89
N GLY A 390 -4.18 18.72 -10.11
CA GLY A 390 -4.94 19.52 -9.18
C GLY A 390 -4.18 20.70 -8.61
N VAL A 391 -4.96 21.71 -8.19
CA VAL A 391 -4.48 22.94 -7.54
C VAL A 391 -5.45 23.37 -6.46
N LYS A 392 -4.94 24.02 -5.41
CA LYS A 392 -5.79 24.65 -4.38
C LYS A 392 -6.36 25.98 -4.88
N THR A 393 -5.54 26.78 -5.55
CA THR A 393 -5.89 28.14 -6.01
C THR A 393 -6.90 28.11 -7.16
N LYS A 394 -8.11 28.65 -6.92
CA LYS A 394 -9.23 28.63 -7.88
C LYS A 394 -8.84 29.17 -9.27
N ALA A 395 -8.05 30.24 -9.34
CA ALA A 395 -7.63 30.87 -10.61
C ALA A 395 -6.75 29.95 -11.47
N LEU A 396 -6.08 28.95 -10.88
CA LEU A 396 -5.22 28.00 -11.58
C LEU A 396 -5.98 26.77 -12.10
N ARG A 397 -7.23 26.54 -11.69
CA ARG A 397 -8.04 25.37 -12.09
C ARG A 397 -8.22 25.25 -13.60
N ARG A 398 -8.13 26.37 -14.33
CA ARG A 398 -8.17 26.39 -15.81
C ARG A 398 -7.04 25.59 -16.48
N TYR A 399 -5.97 25.30 -15.75
CA TYR A 399 -4.83 24.52 -16.23
C TYR A 399 -4.93 23.03 -15.89
N VAL A 400 -5.91 22.60 -15.10
CA VAL A 400 -6.09 21.20 -14.74
C VAL A 400 -6.35 20.38 -16.01
N GLY A 401 -5.63 19.27 -16.16
CA GLY A 401 -5.65 18.43 -17.34
C GLY A 401 -4.63 18.82 -18.43
N MET A 402 -4.03 20.02 -18.38
CA MET A 402 -2.97 20.44 -19.31
C MET A 402 -1.60 19.86 -18.88
N THR A 403 -0.72 19.67 -19.83
CA THR A 403 0.69 19.41 -19.55
C THR A 403 1.41 20.69 -19.15
N LEU A 404 2.54 20.56 -18.47
CA LEU A 404 3.36 21.71 -18.08
C LEU A 404 3.88 22.46 -19.33
N ALA A 405 4.18 21.73 -20.43
CA ALA A 405 4.56 22.33 -21.71
C ALA A 405 3.43 23.20 -22.28
N GLU A 406 2.18 22.72 -22.28
CA GLU A 406 1.00 23.47 -22.72
C GLU A 406 0.76 24.71 -21.84
N ILE A 407 0.93 24.58 -20.52
CA ILE A 407 0.81 25.71 -19.59
C ILE A 407 1.89 26.76 -19.84
N ALA A 408 3.14 26.34 -20.05
CA ALA A 408 4.26 27.22 -20.35
C ALA A 408 4.03 27.99 -21.66
N ALA A 409 3.60 27.31 -22.72
CA ALA A 409 3.26 27.92 -24.01
C ALA A 409 2.11 28.94 -23.87
N ALA A 410 1.03 28.61 -23.16
CA ALA A 410 -0.10 29.49 -22.90
C ALA A 410 0.27 30.76 -22.09
N ARG A 411 1.38 30.70 -21.34
CA ARG A 411 1.87 31.81 -20.50
C ARG A 411 3.06 32.55 -21.16
N GLY A 412 3.61 32.04 -22.25
CA GLY A 412 4.78 32.63 -22.93
C GLY A 412 6.07 32.57 -22.11
N VAL A 413 6.26 31.53 -21.28
CA VAL A 413 7.42 31.35 -20.38
C VAL A 413 8.07 29.96 -20.62
N SER A 414 9.23 29.72 -20.03
CA SER A 414 9.83 28.37 -20.02
C SER A 414 9.02 27.40 -19.15
N PRO A 415 9.09 26.07 -19.38
CA PRO A 415 8.44 25.08 -18.52
C PRO A 415 8.90 25.18 -17.06
N GLU A 416 10.17 25.43 -16.80
CA GLU A 416 10.72 25.58 -15.47
C GLU A 416 10.16 26.83 -14.78
N ASP A 417 10.05 27.93 -15.51
CA ASP A 417 9.43 29.16 -14.99
C ASP A 417 7.94 28.97 -14.72
N ALA A 418 7.23 28.23 -15.59
CA ALA A 418 5.84 27.89 -15.37
C ALA A 418 5.68 27.05 -14.09
N ALA A 419 6.58 26.07 -13.85
CA ALA A 419 6.59 25.25 -12.65
C ALA A 419 6.82 26.08 -11.39
N ILE A 420 7.82 26.99 -11.40
CA ILE A 420 8.13 27.88 -10.29
C ILE A 420 6.93 28.79 -9.97
N ASP A 421 6.32 29.38 -11.00
CA ASP A 421 5.15 30.26 -10.83
C ASP A 421 3.94 29.51 -10.26
N LEU A 422 3.70 28.26 -10.70
CA LEU A 422 2.62 27.44 -10.15
C LEU A 422 2.87 27.13 -8.67
N VAL A 423 4.10 26.79 -8.30
CA VAL A 423 4.49 26.55 -6.91
C VAL A 423 4.27 27.79 -6.05
N ILE A 424 4.69 28.97 -6.52
CA ILE A 424 4.49 30.24 -5.82
C ILE A 424 2.99 30.53 -5.65
N ALA A 425 2.24 30.47 -6.76
CA ALA A 425 0.83 30.86 -6.78
C ALA A 425 -0.08 29.89 -6.01
N ASP A 426 0.28 28.60 -5.97
CA ASP A 426 -0.49 27.55 -5.30
C ASP A 426 0.12 27.10 -3.95
N ARG A 427 1.19 27.77 -3.52
CA ARG A 427 1.91 27.48 -2.27
C ARG A 427 2.27 26.00 -2.13
N SER A 428 2.86 25.43 -3.19
CA SER A 428 3.28 24.03 -3.26
C SER A 428 2.15 23.00 -3.03
N LYS A 429 0.93 23.32 -3.44
CA LYS A 429 -0.22 22.38 -3.39
C LYS A 429 -0.56 21.79 -4.77
N THR A 430 0.19 22.20 -5.80
CA THR A 430 0.02 21.72 -7.17
C THR A 430 0.42 20.26 -7.28
N ARG A 431 -0.48 19.42 -7.83
CA ARG A 431 -0.26 17.99 -8.07
C ARG A 431 -0.08 17.72 -9.56
N ILE A 432 0.90 16.87 -9.87
CA ILE A 432 1.30 16.51 -11.24
C ILE A 432 1.29 14.99 -11.40
N ALA A 433 0.86 14.50 -12.57
CA ALA A 433 1.15 13.16 -13.05
C ALA A 433 2.38 13.22 -13.97
N TYR A 434 3.39 12.39 -13.68
CA TYR A 434 4.64 12.30 -14.44
C TYR A 434 4.69 10.96 -15.17
N SER A 435 4.69 10.96 -16.51
CA SER A 435 4.76 9.75 -17.34
C SER A 435 6.22 9.29 -17.47
N VAL A 436 6.73 8.65 -16.43
CA VAL A 436 8.16 8.30 -16.24
C VAL A 436 8.44 6.80 -16.23
N MET A 437 7.42 5.94 -16.40
CA MET A 437 7.57 4.49 -16.30
C MET A 437 7.35 3.78 -17.62
N SER A 438 7.95 2.58 -17.74
CA SER A 438 7.87 1.70 -18.91
C SER A 438 6.74 0.67 -18.75
N GLU A 439 5.93 0.49 -19.80
CA GLU A 439 4.93 -0.58 -19.88
C GLU A 439 5.56 -1.98 -19.84
N ALA A 440 6.74 -2.16 -20.46
CA ALA A 440 7.48 -3.42 -20.40
C ALA A 440 7.91 -3.77 -18.97
N ASN A 441 8.41 -2.77 -18.22
CA ASN A 441 8.77 -2.95 -16.80
C ASN A 441 7.55 -3.21 -15.94
N LEU A 442 6.40 -2.61 -16.27
CA LEU A 442 5.16 -2.83 -15.56
C LEU A 442 4.72 -4.30 -15.68
N ARG A 443 4.66 -4.83 -16.91
CA ARG A 443 4.32 -6.25 -17.16
C ARG A 443 5.29 -7.20 -16.48
N LYS A 444 6.60 -6.90 -16.51
CA LYS A 444 7.61 -7.70 -15.83
C LYS A 444 7.38 -7.77 -14.32
N LYS A 445 7.05 -6.64 -13.69
CA LYS A 445 6.77 -6.61 -12.24
C LYS A 445 5.50 -7.36 -11.86
N LEU A 446 4.46 -7.32 -12.69
CA LEU A 446 3.23 -8.08 -12.47
C LEU A 446 3.47 -9.60 -12.41
N GLN A 447 4.51 -10.11 -13.08
CA GLN A 447 4.86 -11.53 -13.08
C GLN A 447 5.73 -11.97 -11.89
N LEU A 448 6.04 -11.05 -10.95
CA LEU A 448 6.85 -11.37 -9.77
C LEU A 448 5.94 -11.79 -8.59
N GLU A 449 6.14 -12.98 -8.08
CA GLU A 449 5.36 -13.57 -6.98
C GLU A 449 5.37 -12.77 -5.66
N TRP A 450 6.36 -11.89 -5.48
CA TRP A 450 6.56 -11.06 -4.31
C TRP A 450 6.08 -9.61 -4.51
N VAL A 451 5.39 -9.31 -5.61
CA VAL A 451 4.85 -7.97 -5.90
C VAL A 451 3.34 -7.97 -5.74
N SER A 452 2.84 -7.18 -4.81
CA SER A 452 1.42 -6.92 -4.58
C SER A 452 0.94 -5.64 -5.28
N ILE A 453 -0.35 -5.33 -5.19
CA ILE A 453 -0.94 -4.15 -5.80
C ILE A 453 -1.36 -3.14 -4.73
N GLY A 454 -1.08 -1.87 -5.01
CA GLY A 454 -1.60 -0.72 -4.28
C GLY A 454 -2.11 0.33 -5.25
N SER A 455 -2.96 1.24 -4.79
CA SER A 455 -3.45 2.33 -5.65
C SER A 455 -2.51 3.54 -5.67
N ASP A 456 -1.76 3.75 -4.61
CA ASP A 456 -0.99 4.98 -4.35
C ASP A 456 -1.86 6.23 -4.54
N ALA A 457 -3.11 6.13 -4.10
CA ALA A 457 -4.12 7.17 -4.28
C ALA A 457 -5.04 7.29 -3.06
N SER A 458 -5.73 8.42 -2.94
CA SER A 458 -6.87 8.56 -2.04
C SER A 458 -8.07 7.76 -2.56
N ALA A 459 -9.08 7.55 -1.71
CA ALA A 459 -10.32 6.86 -2.03
C ALA A 459 -11.49 7.84 -2.26
N PRO A 460 -11.50 8.63 -3.36
CA PRO A 460 -12.51 9.65 -3.59
C PRO A 460 -13.82 9.05 -4.12
N ALA A 461 -14.94 9.75 -3.85
CA ALA A 461 -16.16 9.53 -4.60
C ALA A 461 -16.15 10.34 -5.91
N ALA A 462 -16.82 9.85 -6.97
CA ALA A 462 -16.99 10.60 -8.22
C ALA A 462 -18.13 11.63 -8.09
N GLU A 463 -18.17 12.37 -6.97
CA GLU A 463 -19.21 13.33 -6.65
C GLU A 463 -18.73 14.43 -5.71
N GLY A 464 -19.53 15.50 -5.59
CA GLY A 464 -19.31 16.56 -4.62
C GLY A 464 -17.98 17.30 -4.81
N ARG A 465 -17.27 17.55 -3.70
CA ARG A 465 -16.00 18.31 -3.71
C ARG A 465 -14.85 17.59 -4.40
N PHE A 466 -14.92 16.28 -4.55
CA PHE A 466 -13.89 15.51 -5.24
C PHE A 466 -13.81 15.87 -6.74
N LEU A 467 -14.90 16.36 -7.33
CA LEU A 467 -14.96 16.77 -8.73
C LEU A 467 -14.22 18.10 -9.03
N TYR A 468 -13.78 18.83 -7.99
CA TYR A 468 -13.07 20.10 -8.21
C TYR A 468 -11.63 19.93 -8.72
N GLN A 469 -11.13 18.70 -8.75
CA GLN A 469 -9.79 18.37 -9.19
C GLN A 469 -9.83 17.09 -10.02
N SER A 470 -8.92 16.96 -10.98
CA SER A 470 -8.69 15.71 -11.64
C SER A 470 -7.97 14.73 -10.70
N GLN A 471 -8.19 13.46 -10.87
CA GLN A 471 -7.48 12.41 -10.15
C GLN A 471 -6.56 11.66 -11.11
N HIS A 472 -5.53 11.03 -10.57
CA HIS A 472 -4.82 10.01 -11.33
C HIS A 472 -5.76 8.80 -11.53
N PRO A 473 -5.86 8.20 -12.74
CA PRO A 473 -6.76 7.05 -13.00
C PRO A 473 -6.59 5.90 -12.02
N ARG A 474 -5.40 5.74 -11.42
CA ARG A 474 -5.09 4.70 -10.44
C ARG A 474 -6.00 4.72 -9.20
N ALA A 475 -6.60 5.88 -8.88
CA ALA A 475 -7.55 5.99 -7.77
C ALA A 475 -8.85 5.19 -8.01
N TYR A 476 -9.25 5.05 -9.27
CA TYR A 476 -10.51 4.43 -9.66
C TYR A 476 -10.34 3.08 -10.36
N GLY A 477 -9.10 2.68 -10.73
CA GLY A 477 -8.93 1.58 -11.65
C GLY A 477 -7.80 0.59 -11.37
N SER A 478 -6.97 0.76 -10.34
CA SER A 478 -5.77 -0.07 -10.15
C SER A 478 -6.08 -1.57 -10.11
N PHE A 479 -7.04 -2.00 -9.34
CA PHE A 479 -7.39 -3.42 -9.18
C PHE A 479 -8.17 -3.95 -10.39
N ALA A 480 -9.15 -3.18 -10.85
CA ALA A 480 -9.93 -3.56 -12.03
C ALA A 480 -9.08 -3.64 -13.31
N ARG A 481 -8.04 -2.79 -13.45
CA ARG A 481 -7.10 -2.82 -14.56
C ARG A 481 -6.22 -4.06 -14.56
N VAL A 482 -5.77 -4.54 -13.38
CA VAL A 482 -5.04 -5.81 -13.28
C VAL A 482 -5.89 -6.94 -13.82
N LEU A 483 -7.12 -7.08 -13.32
CA LEU A 483 -8.02 -8.17 -13.68
C LEU A 483 -8.57 -8.05 -15.12
N GLY A 484 -8.89 -6.85 -15.58
CA GLY A 484 -9.42 -6.62 -16.91
C GLY A 484 -8.34 -6.66 -17.99
N ARG A 485 -7.39 -5.73 -17.91
CA ARG A 485 -6.39 -5.56 -18.96
C ARG A 485 -5.31 -6.64 -18.92
N TYR A 486 -4.67 -6.88 -17.76
CA TYR A 486 -3.48 -7.73 -17.70
C TYR A 486 -3.80 -9.21 -17.53
N VAL A 487 -4.95 -9.57 -16.96
CA VAL A 487 -5.43 -10.96 -16.92
C VAL A 487 -6.22 -11.28 -18.19
N ARG A 488 -7.41 -10.67 -18.35
CA ARG A 488 -8.35 -11.05 -19.42
C ARG A 488 -7.86 -10.68 -20.82
N ASP A 489 -7.43 -9.42 -21.05
CA ASP A 489 -7.20 -8.89 -22.40
C ASP A 489 -5.79 -9.22 -22.91
N GLU A 490 -4.78 -9.20 -22.06
CA GLU A 490 -3.36 -9.36 -22.44
C GLU A 490 -2.74 -10.68 -21.95
N ALA A 491 -3.40 -11.45 -21.08
CA ALA A 491 -2.92 -12.71 -20.52
C ALA A 491 -1.48 -12.64 -19.97
N VAL A 492 -1.16 -11.56 -19.26
CA VAL A 492 0.14 -11.37 -18.58
C VAL A 492 0.22 -12.20 -17.31
N LEU A 493 -0.91 -12.43 -16.65
CA LEU A 493 -1.11 -13.21 -15.43
C LEU A 493 -2.29 -14.15 -15.59
N GLU A 494 -2.26 -15.28 -14.88
CA GLU A 494 -3.47 -16.06 -14.62
C GLU A 494 -4.37 -15.34 -13.58
N LEU A 495 -5.66 -15.67 -13.58
CA LEU A 495 -6.63 -15.05 -12.67
C LEU A 495 -6.28 -15.31 -11.20
N GLU A 496 -5.89 -16.52 -10.90
CA GLU A 496 -5.55 -17.00 -9.56
C GLU A 496 -4.33 -16.28 -9.00
N ASP A 497 -3.29 -16.08 -9.83
CA ASP A 497 -2.09 -15.32 -9.46
C ASP A 497 -2.43 -13.85 -9.18
N ALA A 498 -3.23 -13.23 -10.06
CA ALA A 498 -3.67 -11.86 -9.89
C ALA A 498 -4.49 -11.67 -8.60
N VAL A 499 -5.42 -12.59 -8.32
CA VAL A 499 -6.20 -12.57 -7.08
C VAL A 499 -5.29 -12.75 -5.86
N TYR A 500 -4.33 -13.68 -5.92
CA TYR A 500 -3.33 -13.83 -4.85
C TYR A 500 -2.55 -12.52 -4.59
N GLN A 501 -2.07 -11.86 -5.65
CA GLN A 501 -1.30 -10.60 -5.55
C GLN A 501 -2.10 -9.42 -4.97
N ILE A 502 -3.42 -9.45 -5.07
CA ILE A 502 -4.29 -8.40 -4.53
C ILE A 502 -4.99 -8.79 -3.22
N THR A 503 -4.78 -10.01 -2.70
CA THR A 503 -5.45 -10.54 -1.49
C THR A 503 -4.51 -11.30 -0.56
N GLY A 504 -4.15 -12.55 -0.87
CA GLY A 504 -3.34 -13.44 -0.04
C GLY A 504 -1.91 -12.91 0.21
N LEU A 505 -1.25 -12.44 -0.83
CA LEU A 505 0.11 -11.89 -0.73
C LEU A 505 0.19 -10.65 0.19
N PRO A 506 -0.63 -9.59 -0.03
CA PRO A 506 -0.60 -8.44 0.88
C PRO A 506 -1.04 -8.80 2.30
N ALA A 507 -1.96 -9.73 2.50
CA ALA A 507 -2.30 -10.22 3.83
C ALA A 507 -1.09 -10.88 4.53
N ALA A 508 -0.33 -11.71 3.81
CA ALA A 508 0.90 -12.33 4.32
C ALA A 508 1.98 -11.27 4.64
N ASN A 509 2.19 -10.30 3.75
CA ASN A 509 3.13 -9.19 3.97
C ASN A 509 2.78 -8.37 5.23
N LEU A 510 1.49 -8.22 5.53
CA LEU A 510 1.00 -7.55 6.74
C LEU A 510 1.01 -8.44 7.99
N GLY A 511 1.22 -9.77 7.83
CA GLY A 511 1.11 -10.74 8.91
C GLY A 511 -0.33 -10.99 9.37
N LEU A 512 -1.32 -10.79 8.50
CA LEU A 512 -2.73 -11.08 8.79
C LEU A 512 -3.01 -12.57 8.62
N THR A 513 -3.70 -13.17 9.59
CA THR A 513 -3.97 -14.62 9.63
C THR A 513 -5.44 -14.97 9.41
N ASP A 514 -6.32 -13.96 9.30
CA ASP A 514 -7.77 -14.16 9.21
C ASP A 514 -8.44 -13.28 8.13
N ARG A 515 -7.66 -12.73 7.19
CA ARG A 515 -8.11 -11.94 6.02
C ARG A 515 -7.28 -12.30 4.79
N GLY A 516 -7.75 -11.90 3.61
CA GLY A 516 -7.07 -12.11 2.34
C GLY A 516 -7.25 -13.50 1.73
N ARG A 517 -8.05 -14.38 2.37
CA ARG A 517 -8.39 -15.71 1.84
C ARG A 517 -9.86 -16.07 2.09
N ILE A 518 -10.41 -16.92 1.22
CA ILE A 518 -11.71 -17.58 1.46
C ILE A 518 -11.45 -18.89 2.18
N ALA A 519 -11.50 -18.87 3.50
CA ALA A 519 -11.31 -20.05 4.34
C ALA A 519 -12.23 -20.00 5.57
N PRO A 520 -12.61 -21.15 6.14
CA PRO A 520 -13.42 -21.20 7.36
C PRO A 520 -12.75 -20.40 8.49
N GLY A 521 -13.55 -19.57 9.17
CA GLY A 521 -13.09 -18.71 10.28
C GLY A 521 -12.50 -17.36 9.85
N TYR A 522 -12.18 -17.16 8.57
CA TYR A 522 -11.72 -15.87 8.05
C TYR A 522 -12.86 -14.85 8.03
N PHE A 523 -12.50 -13.56 8.09
CA PHE A 523 -13.50 -12.50 7.90
C PHE A 523 -14.14 -12.58 6.51
N ALA A 524 -15.42 -12.35 6.45
CA ALA A 524 -16.21 -12.34 5.22
C ALA A 524 -16.02 -11.01 4.47
N ASP A 525 -14.77 -10.73 4.08
CA ASP A 525 -14.39 -9.69 3.15
C ASP A 525 -14.32 -10.34 1.76
N LEU A 526 -15.25 -10.01 0.87
CA LEU A 526 -15.40 -10.68 -0.42
C LEU A 526 -15.65 -9.68 -1.55
N ALA A 527 -15.07 -9.95 -2.72
CA ALA A 527 -15.35 -9.29 -3.98
C ALA A 527 -15.98 -10.29 -4.95
N VAL A 528 -17.15 -9.93 -5.50
CA VAL A 528 -17.86 -10.74 -6.49
C VAL A 528 -17.93 -9.94 -7.79
N PHE A 529 -17.34 -10.46 -8.86
CA PHE A 529 -17.20 -9.73 -10.11
C PHE A 529 -17.36 -10.60 -11.35
N ASP A 530 -17.72 -9.96 -12.46
CA ASP A 530 -17.78 -10.59 -13.80
C ASP A 530 -16.38 -10.47 -14.44
N ALA A 531 -15.65 -11.57 -14.52
CA ALA A 531 -14.31 -11.60 -15.10
C ALA A 531 -14.29 -11.20 -16.60
N GLY A 532 -15.40 -11.41 -17.32
CA GLY A 532 -15.56 -11.00 -18.71
C GLY A 532 -15.81 -9.49 -18.89
N LYS A 533 -16.15 -8.76 -17.80
CA LYS A 533 -16.52 -7.33 -17.87
C LYS A 533 -15.69 -6.43 -16.99
N ILE A 534 -14.94 -6.97 -16.02
CA ILE A 534 -14.15 -6.14 -15.11
C ILE A 534 -13.11 -5.35 -15.87
N ILE A 535 -13.11 -4.02 -15.67
CA ILE A 535 -12.17 -3.09 -16.33
C ILE A 535 -12.16 -1.73 -15.64
N ASP A 536 -11.03 -1.04 -15.69
CA ASP A 536 -10.92 0.38 -15.38
C ASP A 536 -11.53 1.22 -16.51
N THR A 537 -12.19 2.31 -16.14
CA THR A 537 -12.80 3.25 -17.09
C THR A 537 -12.25 4.66 -16.93
N SER A 538 -11.57 4.93 -15.81
CA SER A 538 -10.96 6.21 -15.52
C SER A 538 -9.76 6.48 -16.45
N THR A 539 -9.68 7.71 -16.95
CA THR A 539 -8.58 8.21 -17.79
C THR A 539 -8.07 9.54 -17.24
N PHE A 540 -6.96 10.06 -17.75
CA PHE A 540 -6.50 11.41 -17.39
C PHE A 540 -7.44 12.50 -17.88
N ALA A 541 -8.24 12.25 -18.93
CA ALA A 541 -9.24 13.18 -19.45
C ALA A 541 -10.56 13.10 -18.65
N GLU A 542 -10.98 11.89 -18.29
CA GLU A 542 -12.20 11.61 -17.52
C GLU A 542 -11.83 10.80 -16.28
N SER A 543 -11.28 11.49 -15.28
CA SER A 543 -10.67 10.81 -14.13
C SER A 543 -11.69 10.27 -13.11
N HIS A 544 -12.91 10.83 -13.07
CA HIS A 544 -13.94 10.47 -12.09
C HIS A 544 -14.91 9.42 -12.65
N SER A 545 -14.38 8.24 -12.97
CA SER A 545 -15.16 7.15 -13.54
C SER A 545 -14.89 5.84 -12.78
N TYR A 546 -15.93 5.29 -12.14
CA TYR A 546 -15.80 4.03 -11.40
C TYR A 546 -15.53 2.85 -12.34
N ALA A 547 -14.75 1.89 -11.86
CA ALA A 547 -14.54 0.60 -12.53
C ALA A 547 -15.88 -0.10 -12.83
N LYS A 548 -15.89 -0.95 -13.84
CA LYS A 548 -17.05 -1.79 -14.22
C LYS A 548 -16.75 -3.25 -13.93
N GLY A 549 -17.81 -4.07 -13.78
CA GLY A 549 -17.71 -5.51 -13.66
C GLY A 549 -17.84 -6.03 -12.23
N VAL A 550 -17.61 -5.23 -11.19
CA VAL A 550 -17.88 -5.61 -9.80
C VAL A 550 -19.39 -5.60 -9.54
N GLN A 551 -19.91 -6.70 -9.00
CA GLN A 551 -21.33 -6.89 -8.73
C GLN A 551 -21.64 -6.76 -7.23
N HIS A 552 -20.84 -7.40 -6.37
CA HIS A 552 -21.04 -7.31 -4.93
C HIS A 552 -19.68 -7.17 -4.23
N VAL A 553 -19.64 -6.38 -3.16
CA VAL A 553 -18.51 -6.31 -2.23
C VAL A 553 -19.07 -6.42 -0.82
N TYR A 554 -18.52 -7.36 -0.08
CA TYR A 554 -18.85 -7.58 1.33
C TYR A 554 -17.65 -7.17 2.17
N VAL A 555 -17.88 -6.37 3.19
CA VAL A 555 -16.90 -6.00 4.21
C VAL A 555 -17.43 -6.50 5.55
N ASN A 556 -16.68 -7.37 6.21
CA ASN A 556 -17.09 -8.01 7.46
C ASN A 556 -18.51 -8.60 7.34
N GLY A 557 -18.80 -9.31 6.23
CA GLY A 557 -20.06 -9.99 5.94
C GLY A 557 -21.24 -9.09 5.54
N LYS A 558 -21.06 -7.76 5.50
CA LYS A 558 -22.13 -6.83 5.09
C LYS A 558 -21.86 -6.24 3.71
N PRO A 559 -22.87 -6.19 2.83
CA PRO A 559 -22.68 -5.67 1.48
C PRO A 559 -22.49 -4.15 1.51
N VAL A 560 -21.36 -3.66 0.98
CA VAL A 560 -21.10 -2.24 0.70
C VAL A 560 -21.38 -1.90 -0.77
N ILE A 561 -21.26 -2.89 -1.68
CA ILE A 561 -21.78 -2.86 -3.06
C ILE A 561 -22.76 -4.03 -3.21
N ALA A 562 -23.94 -3.78 -3.75
CA ALA A 562 -24.92 -4.78 -4.11
C ALA A 562 -25.48 -4.47 -5.50
N ASP A 563 -25.50 -5.48 -6.39
CA ASP A 563 -25.95 -5.35 -7.78
C ASP A 563 -25.29 -4.15 -8.51
N GLY A 564 -23.98 -3.99 -8.29
CA GLY A 564 -23.15 -2.93 -8.86
C GLY A 564 -23.39 -1.52 -8.28
N LYS A 565 -24.13 -1.40 -7.18
CA LYS A 565 -24.49 -0.10 -6.58
C LYS A 565 -24.05 -0.01 -5.11
N PRO A 566 -23.58 1.17 -4.65
CA PRO A 566 -23.29 1.40 -3.25
C PRO A 566 -24.54 1.24 -2.39
N THR A 567 -24.41 0.56 -1.24
CA THR A 567 -25.50 0.39 -0.26
C THR A 567 -25.54 1.50 0.77
N GLY A 568 -24.42 2.22 0.98
CA GLY A 568 -24.24 3.19 2.05
C GLY A 568 -23.89 2.56 3.41
N ALA A 569 -23.74 1.23 3.50
CA ALA A 569 -23.33 0.56 4.73
C ALA A 569 -21.88 0.94 5.09
N LEU A 570 -21.59 1.04 6.40
CA LEU A 570 -20.29 1.40 6.95
C LEU A 570 -19.80 0.31 7.95
N PRO A 571 -19.59 -0.93 7.50
CA PRO A 571 -19.23 -2.06 8.37
C PRO A 571 -17.72 -2.19 8.61
N GLY A 572 -16.91 -1.30 8.07
CA GLY A 572 -15.46 -1.37 8.15
C GLY A 572 -14.93 -1.30 9.58
N GLN A 573 -13.83 -1.97 9.79
CA GLN A 573 -13.15 -2.08 11.09
C GLN A 573 -11.70 -1.61 10.98
N ILE A 574 -11.10 -1.30 12.13
CA ILE A 574 -9.67 -1.05 12.22
C ILE A 574 -8.96 -2.40 12.34
N VAL A 575 -8.18 -2.74 11.32
CA VAL A 575 -7.29 -3.91 11.34
C VAL A 575 -6.02 -3.52 12.09
N ARG A 576 -5.78 -4.20 13.20
CA ARG A 576 -4.68 -3.89 14.11
C ARG A 576 -3.45 -4.72 13.77
N GLY A 577 -2.28 -4.06 13.84
CA GLY A 577 -0.99 -4.71 13.70
C GLY A 577 -0.64 -5.62 14.88
N PRO A 578 0.43 -6.42 14.74
CA PRO A 578 0.77 -7.49 15.68
C PRO A 578 1.18 -7.00 17.07
N GLY A 579 1.59 -5.74 17.19
CA GLY A 579 1.96 -5.13 18.48
C GLY A 579 0.80 -4.63 19.33
N TRP A 580 -0.45 -4.74 18.86
CA TRP A 580 -1.61 -4.20 19.55
C TRP A 580 -1.87 -4.87 20.91
N LYS A 581 -1.98 -4.07 21.96
CA LYS A 581 -2.18 -4.55 23.36
C LYS A 581 -3.64 -4.51 23.86
N GLY A 582 -4.63 -4.35 22.96
CA GLY A 582 -6.02 -4.16 23.35
C GLY A 582 -6.33 -2.68 23.67
N SER A 583 -7.60 -2.35 23.92
CA SER A 583 -7.99 -1.00 24.30
C SER A 583 -7.45 -0.67 25.70
N VAL A 584 -6.38 0.12 25.78
CA VAL A 584 -6.20 0.98 26.95
C VAL A 584 -7.39 1.95 26.90
N GLN A 585 -8.37 1.77 27.76
CA GLN A 585 -9.37 2.80 28.02
C GLN A 585 -8.61 4.05 28.49
N THR A 586 -8.30 4.93 27.56
CA THR A 586 -7.92 6.30 27.91
C THR A 586 -9.18 6.91 28.49
N ALA A 587 -9.24 6.96 29.80
CA ALA A 587 -10.24 7.72 30.53
C ALA A 587 -10.09 9.17 30.02
N ILE A 588 -11.00 9.58 29.14
CA ILE A 588 -11.22 10.99 28.85
C ILE A 588 -11.78 11.56 30.15
N SER A 589 -10.88 12.10 30.98
CA SER A 589 -11.28 12.87 32.16
C SER A 589 -12.07 14.06 31.61
N GLN A 590 -13.34 14.08 31.93
CA GLN A 590 -14.16 15.27 31.89
C GLN A 590 -13.46 16.36 32.72
N ARG A 591 -12.91 17.37 32.05
CA ARG A 591 -12.67 18.69 32.61
C ARG A 591 -12.95 19.76 31.57
#